data_4c7b88c177a290d9987721097e96af43
#
_entry.id   4c7b88c177a290d9987721097e96af43
#
_cell.length_a   1.000
_cell.length_b   1.000
_cell.length_c   1.000
_cell.angle_alpha   90.00
_cell.angle_beta   90.00
_cell.angle_gamma   90.00
#
_symmetry.space_group_name_H-M   'P 1'
#
loop_
_entity.id
_entity.type
_entity.pdbx_description
1 polymer ?
#
loop_
_entity_poly.entity_id
_entity_poly.type
_entity_poly.pdbx_seq_one_letter_code
_entity_poly.pdbx_strand_id
1 'polypeptide(L)'
;MNTSIQTIRGTTRLVFDSVEAITTTTERMHETIARPPLPISAKSLIPAGVPTRRAHGLIATGVYKIIRGVNAGLREGADRSFALLPQTLGSSDTPEAETRVVAALNGVLGDHLEATGNPLATRMSLRTPELALDLDPAALSRQLPEAGPHLVVMVHGLSPVSY
;
A
#
# COMPACT_ATOMS: atom_id res chain seq x y z
N MET A 1 6.48 20.93 1.79
CA MET A 1 5.43 20.04 1.23
C MET A 1 4.50 19.72 2.39
N ASN A 2 3.19 19.97 2.24
CA ASN A 2 2.24 19.89 3.37
C ASN A 2 2.02 18.43 3.80
N THR A 3 2.66 18.03 4.85
CA THR A 3 2.68 16.66 5.37
C THR A 3 1.28 16.12 5.65
N SER A 4 0.40 16.88 6.27
CA SER A 4 -0.95 16.40 6.61
C SER A 4 -1.83 16.06 5.40
N ILE A 5 -1.81 16.85 4.31
CA ILE A 5 -2.57 16.53 3.09
C ILE A 5 -2.00 15.28 2.42
N GLN A 6 -0.69 15.15 2.39
CA GLN A 6 -0.03 13.96 1.82
C GLN A 6 -0.35 12.71 2.64
N THR A 7 -0.39 12.83 3.96
CA THR A 7 -0.77 11.74 4.85
C THR A 7 -2.22 11.31 4.62
N ILE A 8 -3.16 12.27 4.54
CA ILE A 8 -4.57 11.97 4.25
C ILE A 8 -4.70 11.29 2.88
N ARG A 9 -4.06 11.84 1.86
CA ARG A 9 -4.06 11.28 0.51
C ARG A 9 -3.49 9.85 0.48
N GLY A 10 -2.36 9.64 1.14
CA GLY A 10 -1.71 8.34 1.21
C GLY A 10 -2.55 7.31 1.96
N THR A 11 -3.15 7.69 3.09
CA THR A 11 -4.06 6.84 3.85
C THR A 11 -5.31 6.49 3.04
N THR A 12 -5.89 7.46 2.33
CA THR A 12 -7.06 7.24 1.46
C THR A 12 -6.72 6.22 0.36
N ARG A 13 -5.56 6.34 -0.29
CA ARG A 13 -5.11 5.36 -1.29
C ARG A 13 -4.93 3.97 -0.68
N LEU A 14 -4.33 3.89 0.50
CA LEU A 14 -4.13 2.61 1.19
C LEU A 14 -5.47 1.92 1.51
N VAL A 15 -6.50 2.68 1.87
CA VAL A 15 -7.86 2.14 2.06
C VAL A 15 -8.39 1.53 0.77
N PHE A 16 -8.29 2.22 -0.37
CA PHE A 16 -8.72 1.68 -1.66
C PHE A 16 -7.94 0.44 -2.08
N ASP A 17 -6.62 0.41 -1.86
CA ASP A 17 -5.78 -0.75 -2.12
C ASP A 17 -6.18 -1.94 -1.24
N SER A 18 -6.54 -1.69 0.02
CA SER A 18 -7.04 -2.71 0.96
C SER A 18 -8.38 -3.30 0.50
N VAL A 19 -9.31 -2.47 0.03
CA VAL A 19 -10.59 -2.94 -0.54
C VAL A 19 -10.35 -3.84 -1.76
N GLU A 20 -9.42 -3.47 -2.64
CA GLU A 20 -9.07 -4.27 -3.81
C GLU A 20 -8.46 -5.62 -3.41
N ALA A 21 -7.53 -5.62 -2.45
CA ALA A 21 -6.89 -6.84 -1.94
C ALA A 21 -7.91 -7.79 -1.29
N ILE A 22 -8.79 -7.27 -0.43
CA ILE A 22 -9.86 -8.04 0.22
C ILE A 22 -10.81 -8.60 -0.84
N THR A 23 -11.25 -7.78 -1.79
CA THR A 23 -12.15 -8.20 -2.88
C THR A 23 -11.52 -9.33 -3.69
N THR A 24 -10.25 -9.23 -4.05
CA THR A 24 -9.51 -10.24 -4.81
C THR A 24 -9.36 -11.54 -4.02
N THR A 25 -9.03 -11.44 -2.73
CA THR A 25 -8.89 -12.60 -1.86
C THR A 25 -10.23 -13.33 -1.69
N THR A 26 -11.30 -12.57 -1.45
CA THR A 26 -12.65 -13.12 -1.29
C THR A 26 -13.13 -13.78 -2.58
N GLU A 27 -12.90 -13.17 -3.74
CA GLU A 27 -13.24 -13.76 -5.04
C GLU A 27 -12.52 -15.09 -5.26
N ARG A 28 -11.21 -15.16 -5.01
CA ARG A 28 -10.43 -16.40 -5.13
C ARG A 28 -10.92 -17.49 -4.16
N MET A 29 -11.22 -17.12 -2.93
CA MET A 29 -11.79 -18.06 -1.96
C MET A 29 -13.15 -18.56 -2.45
N HIS A 30 -14.02 -17.66 -2.92
CA HIS A 30 -15.34 -18.01 -3.47
C HIS A 30 -15.20 -18.96 -4.67
N GLU A 31 -14.31 -18.67 -5.60
CA GLU A 31 -14.03 -19.56 -6.74
C GLU A 31 -13.53 -20.94 -6.30
N THR A 32 -12.66 -20.99 -5.30
CA THR A 32 -12.10 -22.25 -4.78
C THR A 32 -13.18 -23.10 -4.13
N ILE A 33 -14.08 -22.47 -3.36
CA ILE A 33 -15.22 -23.16 -2.72
C ILE A 33 -16.25 -23.60 -3.77
N ALA A 34 -16.51 -22.76 -4.77
CA ALA A 34 -17.47 -23.06 -5.83
C ALA A 34 -17.01 -24.15 -6.81
N ARG A 35 -15.72 -24.46 -6.81
CA ARG A 35 -15.08 -25.51 -7.65
C ARG A 35 -14.54 -26.66 -6.79
N PRO A 36 -15.39 -27.46 -6.12
CA PRO A 36 -14.87 -28.60 -5.37
C PRO A 36 -14.15 -29.54 -6.34
N PRO A 37 -13.01 -30.14 -5.93
CA PRO A 37 -12.32 -31.17 -6.70
C PRO A 37 -13.18 -32.44 -6.69
N LEU A 38 -14.14 -32.53 -7.62
CA LEU A 38 -14.90 -33.75 -7.81
C LEU A 38 -13.99 -34.79 -8.49
N PRO A 39 -13.84 -36.00 -7.94
CA PRO A 39 -13.13 -37.08 -8.60
C PRO A 39 -13.78 -37.34 -9.95
N ILE A 40 -12.97 -37.70 -10.94
CA ILE A 40 -13.39 -37.89 -12.33
C ILE A 40 -14.59 -38.82 -12.46
N SER A 41 -14.71 -39.79 -11.58
CA SER A 41 -15.82 -40.74 -11.48
C SER A 41 -17.17 -40.09 -11.09
N ALA A 42 -17.18 -38.96 -10.40
CA ALA A 42 -18.42 -38.27 -10.01
C ALA A 42 -18.97 -37.34 -11.10
N LYS A 43 -18.17 -36.98 -12.12
CA LYS A 43 -18.62 -36.16 -13.25
C LYS A 43 -19.72 -36.83 -14.10
N SER A 44 -19.74 -38.15 -14.11
CA SER A 44 -20.72 -38.93 -14.86
C SER A 44 -22.10 -38.98 -14.24
N LEU A 45 -22.23 -38.63 -12.96
CA LEU A 45 -23.49 -38.67 -12.22
C LEU A 45 -24.22 -37.32 -12.10
N ILE A 46 -23.64 -36.25 -12.65
CA ILE A 46 -24.25 -34.93 -12.61
C ILE A 46 -25.11 -34.76 -13.87
N PRO A 47 -26.46 -34.63 -13.73
CA PRO A 47 -27.34 -34.38 -14.86
C PRO A 47 -26.85 -33.16 -15.66
N ALA A 48 -26.89 -33.28 -16.98
CA ALA A 48 -26.42 -32.25 -17.95
C ALA A 48 -27.24 -30.93 -17.92
N GLY A 49 -27.94 -30.64 -16.86
CA GLY A 49 -28.90 -29.55 -16.74
C GLY A 49 -28.61 -28.60 -15.56
N VAL A 50 -27.35 -28.16 -15.34
CA VAL A 50 -27.13 -27.16 -14.30
C VAL A 50 -26.74 -25.79 -14.92
N PRO A 51 -27.72 -25.05 -15.49
CA PRO A 51 -27.55 -23.65 -15.85
C PRO A 51 -27.23 -22.79 -14.62
N THR A 52 -27.65 -23.21 -13.42
CA THR A 52 -27.46 -22.53 -12.13
C THR A 52 -26.01 -22.31 -11.75
N ARG A 53 -25.08 -23.24 -12.04
CA ARG A 53 -23.64 -23.05 -11.72
C ARG A 53 -23.00 -21.98 -12.60
N ARG A 54 -23.33 -21.94 -13.90
CA ARG A 54 -22.83 -20.89 -14.80
C ARG A 54 -23.43 -19.54 -14.47
N ALA A 55 -24.75 -19.50 -14.16
CA ALA A 55 -25.44 -18.29 -13.75
C ALA A 55 -24.87 -17.74 -12.43
N HIS A 56 -24.64 -18.61 -11.43
CA HIS A 56 -24.03 -18.22 -10.16
C HIS A 56 -22.62 -17.64 -10.36
N GLY A 57 -21.79 -18.29 -11.16
CA GLY A 57 -20.45 -17.78 -11.49
C GLY A 57 -20.48 -16.42 -12.20
N LEU A 58 -21.39 -16.21 -13.12
CA LEU A 58 -21.55 -14.92 -13.81
C LEU A 58 -22.03 -13.82 -12.87
N ILE A 59 -22.98 -14.12 -11.96
CA ILE A 59 -23.46 -13.16 -10.97
C ILE A 59 -22.34 -12.80 -9.99
N ALA A 60 -21.64 -13.79 -9.45
CA ALA A 60 -20.54 -13.56 -8.53
C ALA A 60 -19.42 -12.70 -9.17
N THR A 61 -18.98 -13.07 -10.38
CA THR A 61 -17.99 -12.28 -11.14
C THR A 61 -18.50 -10.87 -11.43
N GLY A 62 -19.78 -10.71 -11.74
CA GLY A 62 -20.42 -9.40 -11.95
C GLY A 62 -20.35 -8.52 -10.71
N VAL A 63 -20.68 -9.08 -9.55
CA VAL A 63 -20.63 -8.37 -8.26
C VAL A 63 -19.20 -7.89 -7.95
N TYR A 64 -18.19 -8.77 -8.08
CA TYR A 64 -16.80 -8.37 -7.83
C TYR A 64 -16.30 -7.31 -8.82
N LYS A 65 -16.70 -7.38 -10.09
CA LYS A 65 -16.40 -6.32 -11.08
C LYS A 65 -17.03 -4.98 -10.71
N ILE A 66 -18.28 -4.98 -10.21
CA ILE A 66 -18.95 -3.76 -9.75
C ILE A 66 -18.21 -3.17 -8.56
N ILE A 67 -17.86 -3.98 -7.56
CA ILE A 67 -17.10 -3.52 -6.38
C ILE A 67 -15.80 -2.87 -6.81
N ARG A 68 -15.02 -3.51 -7.70
CA ARG A 68 -13.77 -2.93 -8.23
C ARG A 68 -14.02 -1.66 -9.03
N GLY A 69 -15.05 -1.62 -9.86
CA GLY A 69 -15.41 -0.43 -10.63
C GLY A 69 -15.76 0.77 -9.75
N VAL A 70 -16.56 0.54 -8.72
CA VAL A 70 -16.90 1.57 -7.72
C VAL A 70 -15.65 2.01 -6.94
N ASN A 71 -14.84 1.06 -6.48
CA ASN A 71 -13.59 1.35 -5.76
C ASN A 71 -12.64 2.19 -6.61
N ALA A 72 -12.44 1.83 -7.88
CA ALA A 72 -11.61 2.58 -8.82
C ALA A 72 -12.16 3.98 -9.10
N GLY A 73 -13.48 4.12 -9.27
CA GLY A 73 -14.13 5.42 -9.47
C GLY A 73 -14.00 6.35 -8.27
N LEU A 74 -14.19 5.81 -7.06
CA LEU A 74 -14.01 6.58 -5.82
C LEU A 74 -12.55 6.98 -5.61
N ARG A 75 -11.59 6.09 -5.90
CA ARG A 75 -10.15 6.39 -5.86
C ARG A 75 -9.80 7.54 -6.79
N GLU A 76 -10.23 7.46 -8.06
CA GLU A 76 -9.97 8.51 -9.05
C GLU A 76 -10.62 9.85 -8.64
N GLY A 77 -11.85 9.81 -8.12
CA GLY A 77 -12.54 10.99 -7.59
C GLY A 77 -11.79 11.62 -6.42
N ALA A 78 -11.32 10.80 -5.48
CA ALA A 78 -10.52 11.27 -4.35
C ALA A 78 -9.19 11.88 -4.81
N ASP A 79 -8.45 11.22 -5.72
CA ASP A 79 -7.18 11.74 -6.23
C ASP A 79 -7.35 13.08 -6.95
N ARG A 80 -8.41 13.24 -7.74
CA ARG A 80 -8.74 14.51 -8.38
C ARG A 80 -9.12 15.59 -7.36
N SER A 81 -9.89 15.23 -6.34
CA SER A 81 -10.26 16.18 -5.28
C SER A 81 -9.03 16.66 -4.52
N PHE A 82 -8.09 15.77 -4.18
CA PHE A 82 -6.82 16.17 -3.57
C PHE A 82 -5.94 17.02 -4.49
N ALA A 83 -5.99 16.82 -5.80
CA ALA A 83 -5.26 17.63 -6.75
C ALA A 83 -5.79 19.07 -6.87
N LEU A 84 -7.08 19.29 -6.57
CA LEU A 84 -7.72 20.60 -6.59
C LEU A 84 -7.57 21.38 -5.27
N LEU A 85 -7.15 20.72 -4.18
CA LEU A 85 -6.95 21.39 -2.90
C LEU A 85 -5.73 22.31 -2.95
N PRO A 86 -5.86 23.57 -2.50
CA PRO A 86 -4.71 24.47 -2.38
C PRO A 86 -3.66 23.87 -1.45
N GLN A 87 -2.41 23.84 -1.88
CA GLN A 87 -1.29 23.30 -1.10
C GLN A 87 -0.97 24.11 0.16
N THR A 88 -1.67 25.23 0.36
CA THR A 88 -1.55 26.10 1.54
C THR A 88 -2.39 25.62 2.75
N LEU A 89 -3.32 24.66 2.54
CA LEU A 89 -4.13 24.11 3.62
C LEU A 89 -3.34 23.02 4.36
N GLY A 90 -2.42 23.36 5.20
CA GLY A 90 -1.70 22.39 6.01
C GLY A 90 -0.29 22.84 6.33
N SER A 91 -0.18 23.96 6.98
CA SER A 91 1.02 24.30 7.72
C SER A 91 0.74 23.97 9.18
N SER A 92 1.42 23.06 9.73
CA SER A 92 1.85 23.03 11.13
C SER A 92 2.49 21.71 11.47
N ASP A 93 3.29 21.72 12.48
CA ASP A 93 4.04 20.62 13.05
C ASP A 93 3.27 19.31 12.95
N THR A 94 3.84 18.38 12.20
CA THR A 94 3.25 17.04 12.06
C THR A 94 3.19 16.44 13.46
N PRO A 95 2.01 16.07 13.99
CA PRO A 95 1.92 15.48 15.30
C PRO A 95 2.86 14.27 15.38
N GLU A 96 3.62 14.14 16.46
CA GLU A 96 4.56 13.04 16.67
C GLU A 96 3.87 11.66 16.47
N ALA A 97 2.61 11.57 16.87
CA ALA A 97 1.78 10.39 16.65
C ALA A 97 1.60 10.05 15.16
N GLU A 98 1.43 11.05 14.30
CA GLU A 98 1.30 10.86 12.85
C GLU A 98 2.61 10.31 12.28
N THR A 99 3.74 10.87 12.66
CA THR A 99 5.07 10.39 12.25
C THR A 99 5.30 8.94 12.66
N ARG A 100 4.92 8.58 13.88
CA ARG A 100 5.04 7.20 14.38
C ARG A 100 4.16 6.22 13.59
N VAL A 101 2.91 6.60 13.27
CA VAL A 101 2.00 5.77 12.48
C VAL A 101 2.54 5.58 11.06
N VAL A 102 3.02 6.63 10.41
CA VAL A 102 3.62 6.55 9.08
C VAL A 102 4.87 5.66 9.09
N ALA A 103 5.72 5.78 10.10
CA ALA A 103 6.90 4.94 10.27
C ALA A 103 6.53 3.46 10.47
N ALA A 104 5.52 3.17 11.29
CA ALA A 104 5.01 1.80 11.48
C ALA A 104 4.44 1.21 10.19
N LEU A 105 3.65 1.99 9.43
CA LEU A 105 3.13 1.56 8.12
C LEU A 105 4.25 1.28 7.13
N ASN A 106 5.29 2.10 7.07
CA ASN A 106 6.45 1.85 6.22
C ASN A 106 7.26 0.62 6.67
N GLY A 107 7.31 0.33 7.96
CA GLY A 107 7.95 -0.89 8.47
C GLY A 107 7.28 -2.19 8.03
N VAL A 108 5.97 -2.17 7.77
CA VAL A 108 5.18 -3.36 7.39
C VAL A 108 4.83 -3.37 5.91
N LEU A 109 4.50 -2.21 5.32
CA LEU A 109 3.95 -2.06 3.98
C LEU A 109 4.84 -1.21 3.06
N GLY A 110 6.07 -0.89 3.47
CA GLY A 110 6.96 0.03 2.75
C GLY A 110 7.14 -0.33 1.28
N ASP A 111 7.39 -1.60 0.97
CA ASP A 111 7.55 -2.09 -0.40
C ASP A 111 6.28 -1.87 -1.24
N HIS A 112 5.11 -2.13 -0.66
CA HIS A 112 3.83 -1.90 -1.32
C HIS A 112 3.58 -0.41 -1.55
N LEU A 113 3.85 0.42 -0.54
CA LEU A 113 3.68 1.87 -0.62
C LEU A 113 4.60 2.47 -1.70
N GLU A 114 5.85 2.01 -1.79
CA GLU A 114 6.80 2.45 -2.81
C GLU A 114 6.38 1.97 -4.20
N ALA A 115 6.05 0.69 -4.36
CA ALA A 115 5.62 0.10 -5.63
C ALA A 115 4.37 0.77 -6.20
N THR A 116 3.45 1.23 -5.35
CA THR A 116 2.22 1.93 -5.74
C THR A 116 2.36 3.44 -5.85
N GLY A 117 3.55 3.99 -5.57
CA GLY A 117 3.77 5.44 -5.52
C GLY A 117 2.90 6.15 -4.49
N ASN A 118 2.63 5.47 -3.36
CA ASN A 118 1.80 6.05 -2.30
C ASN A 118 2.53 7.21 -1.61
N PRO A 119 1.86 8.35 -1.36
CA PRO A 119 2.46 9.49 -0.65
C PRO A 119 3.01 9.17 0.76
N LEU A 120 2.59 8.07 1.38
CA LEU A 120 3.13 7.60 2.67
C LEU A 120 4.47 6.87 2.53
N ALA A 121 4.90 6.52 1.31
CA ALA A 121 6.16 5.82 1.11
C ALA A 121 7.34 6.68 1.59
N THR A 122 8.13 6.12 2.48
CA THR A 122 9.36 6.74 2.97
C THR A 122 10.55 5.97 2.42
N ARG A 123 11.33 6.61 1.56
CA ARG A 123 12.54 6.00 1.02
C ARG A 123 13.58 5.83 2.12
N MET A 124 14.22 4.67 2.14
CA MET A 124 15.36 4.44 3.00
C MET A 124 16.48 5.42 2.63
N SER A 125 17.00 6.14 3.60
CA SER A 125 18.11 7.07 3.42
C SER A 125 19.03 7.03 4.63
N LEU A 126 20.33 7.18 4.41
CA LEU A 126 21.25 7.45 5.50
C LEU A 126 21.09 8.91 5.90
N ARG A 127 21.08 9.17 7.20
CA ARG A 127 20.85 10.53 7.73
C ARG A 127 21.74 10.81 8.92
N THR A 128 22.16 12.07 9.04
CA THR A 128 22.48 12.66 10.34
C THR A 128 21.19 13.17 11.01
N PRO A 129 21.20 13.60 12.27
CA PRO A 129 20.04 14.22 12.88
C PRO A 129 19.46 15.39 12.08
N GLU A 130 20.32 16.11 11.35
CA GLU A 130 19.94 17.35 10.65
C GLU A 130 19.74 17.16 9.15
N LEU A 131 20.40 16.15 8.53
CA LEU A 131 20.48 16.06 7.07
C LEU A 131 20.39 14.63 6.54
N ALA A 132 19.65 14.44 5.45
CA ALA A 132 19.75 13.22 4.64
C ALA A 132 21.05 13.23 3.84
N LEU A 133 21.82 12.14 3.93
CA LEU A 133 23.11 12.01 3.27
C LEU A 133 22.96 11.60 1.81
N ASP A 134 23.68 12.27 0.94
CA ASP A 134 23.88 11.83 -0.44
C ASP A 134 25.02 10.82 -0.47
N LEU A 135 24.75 9.62 -1.04
CA LEU A 135 25.71 8.52 -1.07
C LEU A 135 26.79 8.65 -2.17
N ASP A 136 26.82 9.77 -2.87
CA ASP A 136 27.95 10.08 -3.74
C ASP A 136 29.24 10.32 -2.90
N PRO A 137 30.38 9.67 -3.25
CA PRO A 137 31.62 9.80 -2.47
C PRO A 137 32.09 11.24 -2.24
N ALA A 138 31.95 12.09 -3.26
CA ALA A 138 32.36 13.49 -3.16
C ALA A 138 31.38 14.30 -2.28
N ALA A 139 30.09 13.96 -2.30
CA ALA A 139 29.10 14.57 -1.44
C ALA A 139 29.30 14.14 0.01
N LEU A 140 29.52 12.85 0.27
CA LEU A 140 29.79 12.32 1.62
C LEU A 140 31.02 12.96 2.26
N SER A 141 32.12 13.13 1.52
CA SER A 141 33.32 13.79 2.03
C SER A 141 33.07 15.24 2.45
N ARG A 142 32.13 15.93 1.79
CA ARG A 142 31.75 17.30 2.16
C ARG A 142 30.77 17.34 3.33
N GLN A 143 29.86 16.37 3.39
CA GLN A 143 28.82 16.31 4.42
C GLN A 143 29.33 15.74 5.75
N LEU A 144 30.38 14.92 5.70
CA LEU A 144 30.98 14.26 6.85
C LEU A 144 32.50 14.46 6.88
N PRO A 145 33.00 15.71 7.00
CA PRO A 145 34.43 16.02 6.92
C PRO A 145 35.25 15.39 8.06
N GLU A 146 34.59 15.13 9.20
CA GLU A 146 35.21 14.53 10.39
C GLU A 146 35.07 12.98 10.43
N ALA A 147 34.56 12.36 9.35
CA ALA A 147 34.38 10.90 9.32
C ALA A 147 35.75 10.19 9.32
N GLY A 148 35.96 9.32 10.29
CA GLY A 148 37.16 8.48 10.39
C GLY A 148 37.08 7.24 9.47
N PRO A 149 38.17 6.44 9.41
CA PRO A 149 38.24 5.26 8.54
C PRO A 149 37.39 4.05 9.06
N HIS A 150 36.77 4.18 10.19
CA HIS A 150 35.96 3.11 10.80
C HIS A 150 34.48 3.39 10.65
N LEU A 151 33.75 2.40 10.10
CA LEU A 151 32.28 2.42 10.00
C LEU A 151 31.71 1.40 10.99
N VAL A 152 30.81 1.85 11.84
CA VAL A 152 29.99 0.99 12.71
C VAL A 152 28.56 1.00 12.20
N VAL A 153 28.05 -0.15 11.80
CA VAL A 153 26.66 -0.31 11.38
C VAL A 153 25.89 -1.01 12.48
N MET A 154 24.92 -0.32 13.05
CA MET A 154 23.98 -0.91 14.01
C MET A 154 22.66 -1.21 13.28
N VAL A 155 22.26 -2.49 13.29
CA VAL A 155 20.99 -2.93 12.74
C VAL A 155 20.05 -3.24 13.90
N HIS A 156 19.00 -2.45 14.02
CA HIS A 156 17.96 -2.72 15.02
C HIS A 156 16.84 -3.58 14.40
N GLY A 157 16.07 -4.28 15.25
CA GLY A 157 14.86 -4.97 14.81
C GLY A 157 13.73 -4.00 14.42
N LEU A 158 12.53 -4.52 14.20
CA LEU A 158 11.33 -3.76 13.80
C LEU A 158 10.90 -2.72 14.86
N SER A 159 11.74 -1.75 15.13
CA SER A 159 11.35 -0.58 15.94
C SER A 159 11.23 0.65 15.02
N PRO A 160 10.05 1.23 14.86
CA PRO A 160 9.82 2.32 13.93
C PRO A 160 10.26 3.70 14.45
N VAL A 161 11.01 3.76 15.52
CA VAL A 161 11.37 5.04 16.16
C VAL A 161 12.84 5.35 15.86
N SER A 162 13.07 6.23 14.89
CA SER A 162 14.33 6.96 14.79
C SER A 162 14.26 8.15 15.76
N TYR A 163 15.21 8.25 16.67
CA TYR A 163 15.45 9.41 17.52
C TYR A 163 16.04 10.55 16.70
#